data_92edb1d1abfda52fda3be8ee714bd40c
#
_entry.id   92edb1d1abfda52fda3be8ee714bd40c
#
_cell.length_a   1.000
_cell.length_b   1.000
_cell.length_c   1.000
_cell.angle_alpha   90.00
_cell.angle_beta   90.00
_cell.angle_gamma   90.00
#
_symmetry.space_group_name_H-M   'P 1'
#
loop_
_entity.id
_entity.type
_entity.pdbx_description
1 polymer ?
#
loop_
_entity_poly.entity_id
_entity_poly.type
_entity_poly.pdbx_seq_one_letter_code
_entity_poly.pdbx_strand_id
1 'polypeptide(L)'
;MRKFSFFLFFSFFLIIGCKDESTIYSAHIETNGFWLKDVPMIASFEISDSPVDIYLFLKLNEDYPFSNIYLLSNLENSNLKITDTISYRFDASENKNLLSKQTRIKTFKIPIHKNINIVGETLVEVSHAVRYIDSVGAITKLQGILDVGILVNKSHEKI
;
A
#
# COMPACT_ATOMS: atom_id res chain seq x y z
N MET A 1 -23.97 -22.17 42.55
CA MET A 1 -22.63 -21.61 42.34
C MET A 1 -21.81 -22.23 41.21
N ARG A 2 -22.23 -23.33 40.54
CA ARG A 2 -21.48 -23.99 39.43
C ARG A 2 -21.70 -23.37 38.04
N LYS A 3 -22.73 -22.55 37.85
CA LYS A 3 -23.05 -21.95 36.56
C LYS A 3 -22.29 -20.65 36.24
N PHE A 4 -21.74 -19.98 37.23
CA PHE A 4 -20.99 -18.72 37.09
C PHE A 4 -19.55 -18.94 36.58
N SER A 5 -18.97 -20.10 36.92
CA SER A 5 -17.58 -20.44 36.49
C SER A 5 -17.47 -20.77 35.03
N PHE A 6 -18.55 -21.28 34.41
CA PHE A 6 -18.57 -21.61 32.97
C PHE A 6 -18.63 -20.35 32.08
N PHE A 7 -19.29 -19.30 32.56
CA PHE A 7 -19.41 -18.03 31.81
C PHE A 7 -18.09 -17.23 31.82
N LEU A 8 -17.31 -17.33 32.90
CA LEU A 8 -16.01 -16.66 32.99
C LEU A 8 -14.97 -17.32 32.06
N PHE A 9 -15.06 -18.64 31.86
CA PHE A 9 -14.13 -19.37 30.97
C PHE A 9 -14.42 -19.12 29.51
N PHE A 10 -15.67 -18.86 29.12
CA PHE A 10 -16.07 -18.53 27.74
C PHE A 10 -15.65 -17.11 27.34
N SER A 11 -15.56 -16.17 28.27
CA SER A 11 -15.12 -14.79 28.02
C SER A 11 -13.64 -14.69 27.70
N PHE A 12 -12.81 -15.63 28.09
CA PHE A 12 -11.35 -15.62 27.83
C PHE A 12 -10.98 -16.05 26.41
N PHE A 13 -11.89 -16.70 25.69
CA PHE A 13 -11.64 -17.20 24.32
C PHE A 13 -11.80 -16.14 23.20
N LEU A 14 -12.28 -14.92 23.51
CA LEU A 14 -12.56 -13.88 22.52
C LEU A 14 -11.39 -12.94 22.20
N ILE A 15 -10.19 -13.18 22.78
CA ILE A 15 -9.02 -12.28 22.60
C ILE A 15 -7.98 -12.86 21.63
N ILE A 16 -8.32 -13.87 20.82
CA ILE A 16 -7.44 -14.30 19.75
C ILE A 16 -7.67 -13.36 18.55
N GLY A 17 -7.12 -12.15 18.63
CA GLY A 17 -7.01 -11.27 17.47
C GLY A 17 -6.12 -11.94 16.44
N CYS A 18 -6.64 -12.22 15.24
CA CYS A 18 -5.86 -12.59 14.09
C CYS A 18 -4.83 -11.48 13.81
N LYS A 19 -3.57 -11.69 14.21
CA LYS A 19 -2.45 -10.98 13.65
C LYS A 19 -2.20 -11.58 12.28
N ASP A 20 -2.33 -10.79 11.23
CA ASP A 20 -1.83 -11.18 9.91
C ASP A 20 -0.29 -11.20 10.01
N GLU A 21 0.28 -12.39 10.22
CA GLU A 21 1.72 -12.60 10.42
C GLU A 21 2.54 -12.27 9.16
N SER A 22 1.87 -11.99 8.04
CA SER A 22 2.53 -11.66 6.78
C SER A 22 3.03 -10.22 6.71
N THR A 23 2.42 -9.29 7.47
CA THR A 23 2.77 -7.86 7.42
C THR A 23 3.96 -7.53 8.29
N ILE A 24 5.05 -7.05 7.65
CA ILE A 24 6.28 -6.60 8.31
C ILE A 24 6.18 -5.13 8.70
N TYR A 25 5.67 -4.31 7.77
CA TYR A 25 5.60 -2.86 7.93
C TYR A 25 4.37 -2.28 7.25
N SER A 26 3.79 -1.24 7.85
CA SER A 26 2.70 -0.47 7.26
C SER A 26 2.77 0.98 7.76
N ALA A 27 2.73 1.92 6.83
CA ALA A 27 2.59 3.35 7.11
C ALA A 27 1.70 4.00 6.04
N HIS A 28 0.99 5.06 6.41
CA HIS A 28 0.15 5.82 5.49
C HIS A 28 0.11 7.30 5.87
N ILE A 29 -0.26 8.12 4.90
CA ILE A 29 -0.51 9.56 5.04
C ILE A 29 -1.89 9.90 4.49
N GLU A 30 -2.65 10.67 5.22
CA GLU A 30 -3.90 11.27 4.74
C GLU A 30 -3.58 12.50 3.88
N THR A 31 -4.21 12.58 2.71
CA THR A 31 -3.87 13.60 1.70
C THR A 31 -4.91 14.73 1.59
N ASN A 32 -5.96 14.70 2.43
CA ASN A 32 -7.06 15.67 2.40
C ASN A 32 -7.72 15.83 1.01
N GLY A 33 -7.82 14.73 0.26
CA GLY A 33 -8.48 14.69 -1.04
C GLY A 33 -7.59 14.98 -2.25
N PHE A 34 -6.29 15.20 -2.06
CA PHE A 34 -5.34 15.36 -3.17
C PHE A 34 -3.91 14.98 -2.78
N TRP A 35 -3.20 14.38 -3.71
CA TRP A 35 -1.78 14.05 -3.56
C TRP A 35 -0.92 15.03 -4.36
N LEU A 36 0.02 15.69 -3.69
CA LEU A 36 0.97 16.60 -4.32
C LEU A 36 2.14 15.82 -4.91
N LYS A 37 2.55 16.17 -6.13
CA LYS A 37 3.67 15.55 -6.82
C LYS A 37 4.98 15.66 -6.02
N ASP A 38 5.21 16.81 -5.40
CA ASP A 38 6.44 17.13 -4.67
C ASP A 38 6.39 16.66 -3.20
N VAL A 39 5.34 15.93 -2.83
CA VAL A 39 5.19 15.30 -1.51
C VAL A 39 5.06 13.79 -1.70
N PRO A 40 6.18 13.08 -1.90
CA PRO A 40 6.16 11.64 -2.07
C PRO A 40 5.71 10.92 -0.79
N MET A 41 5.18 9.71 -0.95
CA MET A 41 5.06 8.77 0.16
C MET A 41 6.43 8.17 0.44
N ILE A 42 6.96 8.42 1.64
CA ILE A 42 8.28 7.93 2.07
C ILE A 42 8.07 6.97 3.23
N ALA A 43 8.73 5.82 3.17
CA ALA A 43 8.76 4.83 4.23
C ALA A 43 10.19 4.32 4.44
N SER A 44 10.65 4.33 5.70
CA SER A 44 11.90 3.69 6.13
C SER A 44 11.57 2.58 7.10
N PHE A 45 12.10 1.40 6.87
CA PHE A 45 11.86 0.20 7.66
C PHE A 45 13.05 -0.74 7.59
N GLU A 46 13.16 -1.61 8.59
CA GLU A 46 14.18 -2.64 8.65
C GLU A 46 13.59 -4.00 8.27
N ILE A 47 14.26 -4.73 7.39
CA ILE A 47 13.91 -6.09 6.97
C ILE A 47 14.94 -7.07 7.52
N SER A 48 14.45 -7.98 8.36
CA SER A 48 15.25 -9.05 8.96
C SER A 48 15.13 -10.37 8.20
N ASP A 49 14.07 -10.55 7.42
CA ASP A 49 13.75 -11.79 6.72
C ASP A 49 13.22 -11.50 5.31
N SER A 50 13.71 -12.22 4.32
CA SER A 50 13.52 -11.99 2.89
C SER A 50 13.16 -13.34 2.22
N PRO A 51 12.44 -13.38 1.09
CA PRO A 51 12.01 -12.26 0.26
C PRO A 51 10.75 -11.54 0.77
N VAL A 52 10.56 -10.30 0.30
CA VAL A 52 9.40 -9.47 0.66
C VAL A 52 8.66 -8.94 -0.57
N ASP A 53 7.38 -8.64 -0.36
CA ASP A 53 6.52 -7.94 -1.31
C ASP A 53 6.24 -6.53 -0.78
N ILE A 54 6.42 -5.52 -1.64
CA ILE A 54 6.16 -4.12 -1.32
C ILE A 54 4.98 -3.63 -2.17
N TYR A 55 4.00 -3.02 -1.52
CA TYR A 55 2.80 -2.51 -2.15
C TYR A 55 2.57 -1.04 -1.78
N LEU A 56 2.00 -0.30 -2.72
CA LEU A 56 1.35 0.97 -2.43
C LEU A 56 -0.12 0.70 -2.06
N PHE A 57 -0.53 1.20 -0.93
CA PHE A 57 -1.92 1.33 -0.54
C PHE A 57 -2.45 2.67 -1.06
N LEU A 58 -3.58 2.67 -1.76
CA LEU A 58 -4.15 3.86 -2.36
C LEU A 58 -5.67 3.90 -2.14
N LYS A 59 -6.15 4.97 -1.52
CA LYS A 59 -7.57 5.19 -1.27
C LYS A 59 -8.08 6.34 -2.11
N LEU A 60 -9.07 6.06 -2.97
CA LEU A 60 -9.64 6.98 -3.94
C LEU A 60 -11.11 7.27 -3.64
N ASN A 61 -11.55 8.49 -3.97
CA ASN A 61 -12.97 8.84 -4.09
C ASN A 61 -13.38 9.09 -5.56
N GLU A 62 -14.62 9.53 -5.76
CA GLU A 62 -15.20 9.78 -7.08
C GLU A 62 -14.57 10.98 -7.82
N ASP A 63 -13.84 11.85 -7.11
CA ASP A 63 -13.18 13.02 -7.70
C ASP A 63 -11.90 12.65 -8.47
N TYR A 64 -11.43 11.38 -8.37
CA TYR A 64 -10.28 10.91 -9.12
C TYR A 64 -10.65 10.79 -10.61
N PRO A 65 -10.03 11.61 -11.50
CA PRO A 65 -10.55 11.76 -12.88
C PRO A 65 -10.01 10.74 -13.89
N PHE A 66 -9.11 9.82 -13.47
CA PHE A 66 -8.43 8.91 -14.39
C PHE A 66 -8.80 7.45 -14.15
N SER A 67 -8.70 6.62 -15.20
CA SER A 67 -8.86 5.16 -15.11
C SER A 67 -7.56 4.43 -14.75
N ASN A 68 -6.44 5.14 -14.65
CA ASN A 68 -5.12 4.61 -14.33
C ASN A 68 -4.32 5.59 -13.47
N ILE A 69 -3.20 5.11 -12.93
CA ILE A 69 -2.19 5.94 -12.27
C ILE A 69 -0.80 5.55 -12.76
N TYR A 70 0.07 6.54 -12.90
CA TYR A 70 1.50 6.35 -13.11
C TYR A 70 2.23 6.73 -11.83
N LEU A 71 3.10 5.84 -11.37
CA LEU A 71 3.88 5.98 -10.15
C LEU A 71 5.36 5.90 -10.49
N LEU A 72 6.17 6.71 -9.83
CA LEU A 72 7.61 6.60 -9.80
C LEU A 72 8.00 6.06 -8.42
N SER A 73 8.69 4.93 -8.39
CA SER A 73 9.17 4.30 -7.17
C SER A 73 10.69 4.31 -7.14
N ASN A 74 11.24 4.77 -6.02
CA ASN A 74 12.66 4.64 -5.68
C ASN A 74 12.76 3.75 -4.44
N LEU A 75 13.54 2.68 -4.55
CA LEU A 75 13.90 1.81 -3.44
C LEU A 75 15.40 1.89 -3.25
N GLU A 76 15.83 2.17 -2.05
CA GLU A 76 17.24 2.27 -1.68
C GLU A 76 17.52 1.47 -0.41
N ASN A 77 18.53 0.61 -0.50
CA ASN A 77 19.06 -0.19 0.59
C ASN A 77 20.60 -0.14 0.48
N SER A 78 21.34 -0.55 1.51
CA SER A 78 22.81 -0.52 1.52
C SER A 78 23.48 -1.16 0.29
N ASN A 79 22.82 -2.16 -0.31
CA ASN A 79 23.37 -2.98 -1.40
C ASN A 79 22.62 -2.83 -2.73
N LEU A 80 21.48 -2.13 -2.74
CA LEU A 80 20.58 -2.10 -3.88
C LEU A 80 19.90 -0.73 -4.00
N LYS A 81 19.88 -0.22 -5.24
CA LYS A 81 19.09 0.97 -5.60
C LYS A 81 18.28 0.67 -6.85
N ILE A 82 16.97 0.75 -6.76
CA ILE A 82 16.04 0.50 -7.85
C ILE A 82 15.19 1.75 -8.06
N THR A 83 15.10 2.21 -9.30
CA THR A 83 14.11 3.21 -9.72
C THR A 83 13.23 2.57 -10.78
N ASP A 84 11.92 2.59 -10.58
CA ASP A 84 10.96 1.98 -11.48
C ASP A 84 9.75 2.89 -11.73
N THR A 85 9.15 2.74 -12.91
CA THR A 85 7.91 3.42 -13.29
C THR A 85 6.79 2.40 -13.43
N ILE A 86 5.77 2.53 -12.59
CA ILE A 86 4.66 1.60 -12.51
C ILE A 86 3.43 2.23 -13.14
N SER A 87 2.81 1.56 -14.11
CA SER A 87 1.51 1.91 -14.66
C SER A 87 0.47 0.95 -14.10
N TYR A 88 -0.53 1.48 -13.41
CA TYR A 88 -1.61 0.68 -12.84
C TYR A 88 -2.97 1.16 -13.35
N ARG A 89 -3.83 0.23 -13.81
CA ARG A 89 -5.19 0.51 -14.26
C ARG A 89 -6.21 0.08 -13.22
N PHE A 90 -7.20 0.94 -12.99
CA PHE A 90 -8.30 0.70 -12.03
C PHE A 90 -9.48 -0.05 -12.66
N ASP A 91 -9.22 -1.00 -13.56
CA ASP A 91 -10.27 -1.74 -14.29
C ASP A 91 -11.15 -2.58 -13.35
N ALA A 92 -12.45 -2.50 -13.59
CA ALA A 92 -13.46 -3.21 -12.80
C ALA A 92 -13.43 -4.75 -12.99
N SER A 93 -12.78 -5.25 -14.04
CA SER A 93 -12.77 -6.68 -14.39
C SER A 93 -11.71 -7.49 -13.64
N GLU A 94 -10.67 -6.86 -13.11
CA GLU A 94 -9.59 -7.53 -12.37
C GLU A 94 -9.44 -6.97 -10.95
N ASN A 95 -10.48 -7.09 -10.14
CA ASN A 95 -10.51 -6.57 -8.76
C ASN A 95 -9.59 -7.32 -7.76
N LYS A 96 -8.55 -8.04 -8.21
CA LYS A 96 -7.60 -8.75 -7.32
C LYS A 96 -6.89 -7.83 -6.34
N ASN A 97 -6.69 -6.57 -6.72
CA ASN A 97 -6.00 -5.57 -5.91
C ASN A 97 -6.96 -4.57 -5.23
N LEU A 98 -8.28 -4.76 -5.40
CA LEU A 98 -9.28 -3.95 -4.72
C LEU A 98 -9.52 -4.50 -3.32
N LEU A 99 -9.05 -3.80 -2.29
CA LEU A 99 -9.22 -4.21 -0.89
C LEU A 99 -10.62 -3.90 -0.35
N SER A 100 -11.19 -2.79 -0.75
CA SER A 100 -12.51 -2.34 -0.28
C SER A 100 -13.20 -1.47 -1.31
N LYS A 101 -14.52 -1.64 -1.44
CA LYS A 101 -15.42 -0.79 -2.21
C LYS A 101 -16.59 -0.39 -1.32
N GLN A 102 -16.52 0.82 -0.79
CA GLN A 102 -17.70 1.50 -0.24
C GLN A 102 -18.31 2.36 -1.35
N THR A 103 -19.57 2.80 -1.20
CA THR A 103 -20.38 3.40 -2.28
C THR A 103 -19.65 4.48 -3.10
N ARG A 104 -18.70 5.22 -2.49
CA ARG A 104 -17.95 6.33 -3.12
C ARG A 104 -16.45 6.25 -2.93
N ILE A 105 -15.95 5.23 -2.21
CA ILE A 105 -14.54 5.09 -1.86
C ILE A 105 -14.06 3.72 -2.31
N LYS A 106 -12.92 3.68 -2.98
CA LYS A 106 -12.23 2.46 -3.39
C LYS A 106 -10.83 2.44 -2.79
N THR A 107 -10.42 1.29 -2.32
CA THR A 107 -9.08 1.08 -1.76
C THR A 107 -8.35 0.01 -2.55
N PHE A 108 -7.16 0.35 -3.04
CA PHE A 108 -6.33 -0.54 -3.85
C PHE A 108 -5.03 -0.87 -3.15
N LYS A 109 -4.56 -2.10 -3.37
CA LYS A 109 -3.23 -2.59 -3.00
C LYS A 109 -2.43 -2.81 -4.28
N ILE A 110 -1.63 -1.83 -4.68
CA ILE A 110 -0.88 -1.81 -5.93
C ILE A 110 0.50 -2.41 -5.71
N PRO A 111 0.91 -3.47 -6.41
CA PRO A 111 2.24 -4.04 -6.27
C PRO A 111 3.29 -3.05 -6.80
N ILE A 112 4.31 -2.77 -5.99
CA ILE A 112 5.46 -1.95 -6.34
C ILE A 112 6.65 -2.88 -6.65
N HIS A 113 7.03 -3.71 -5.69
CA HIS A 113 8.04 -4.75 -5.87
C HIS A 113 7.53 -6.07 -5.33
N LYS A 114 7.77 -7.15 -6.06
CA LYS A 114 7.38 -8.50 -5.67
C LYS A 114 8.59 -9.40 -5.55
N ASN A 115 8.56 -10.26 -4.53
CA ASN A 115 9.57 -11.29 -4.30
C ASN A 115 11.01 -10.74 -4.32
N ILE A 116 11.19 -9.54 -3.70
CA ILE A 116 12.48 -8.87 -3.70
C ILE A 116 13.32 -9.32 -2.50
N ASN A 117 14.59 -9.68 -2.78
CA ASN A 117 15.54 -10.09 -1.76
C ASN A 117 16.32 -8.88 -1.25
N ILE A 118 15.89 -8.35 -0.11
CA ILE A 118 16.52 -7.23 0.60
C ILE A 118 16.58 -7.54 2.10
N VAL A 119 17.64 -7.14 2.77
CA VAL A 119 17.84 -7.27 4.22
C VAL A 119 18.47 -5.99 4.74
N GLY A 120 18.09 -5.57 5.94
CA GLY A 120 18.56 -4.34 6.60
C GLY A 120 17.67 -3.14 6.37
N GLU A 121 18.18 -1.97 6.69
CA GLU A 121 17.48 -0.70 6.54
C GLU A 121 17.18 -0.40 5.08
N THR A 122 15.93 -0.13 4.78
CA THR A 122 15.41 0.07 3.42
C THR A 122 14.53 1.31 3.38
N LEU A 123 14.81 2.20 2.44
CA LEU A 123 14.02 3.39 2.14
C LEU A 123 13.22 3.16 0.86
N VAL A 124 11.92 3.41 0.91
CA VAL A 124 11.04 3.41 -0.25
C VAL A 124 10.40 4.78 -0.37
N GLU A 125 10.49 5.35 -1.56
CA GLU A 125 9.86 6.61 -1.92
C GLU A 125 8.97 6.38 -3.13
N VAL A 126 7.70 6.79 -3.07
CA VAL A 126 6.75 6.69 -4.18
C VAL A 126 6.09 8.04 -4.42
N SER A 127 6.11 8.49 -5.66
CA SER A 127 5.40 9.69 -6.12
C SER A 127 4.52 9.36 -7.31
N HIS A 128 3.49 10.19 -7.56
CA HIS A 128 2.73 10.06 -8.81
C HIS A 128 3.42 10.81 -9.95
N ALA A 129 3.30 10.27 -11.17
CA ALA A 129 3.81 10.84 -12.42
C ALA A 129 2.68 11.04 -13.44
N VAL A 130 1.45 11.23 -12.97
CA VAL A 130 0.27 11.42 -13.82
C VAL A 130 0.36 12.75 -14.57
N ARG A 131 -0.03 12.74 -15.85
CA ARG A 131 -0.08 13.93 -16.72
C ARG A 131 -1.31 13.89 -17.61
N TYR A 132 -1.77 15.04 -18.05
CA TYR A 132 -2.77 15.10 -19.11
C TYR A 132 -2.14 14.71 -20.46
N ILE A 133 -2.96 14.19 -21.37
CA ILE A 133 -2.49 13.68 -22.67
C ILE A 133 -1.77 14.75 -23.51
N ASP A 134 -2.20 16.01 -23.37
CA ASP A 134 -1.67 17.16 -24.11
C ASP A 134 -0.62 17.97 -23.32
N SER A 135 -0.16 17.44 -22.16
CA SER A 135 0.78 18.13 -21.27
C SER A 135 2.11 17.39 -21.18
N VAL A 136 3.21 18.13 -21.31
CA VAL A 136 4.56 17.60 -21.09
C VAL A 136 4.86 17.43 -19.60
N GLY A 137 4.27 18.29 -18.74
CA GLY A 137 4.47 18.26 -17.29
C GLY A 137 3.51 17.33 -16.56
N ALA A 138 3.97 16.73 -15.47
CA ALA A 138 3.10 15.98 -14.56
C ALA A 138 2.15 16.95 -13.83
N ILE A 139 0.96 16.42 -13.46
CA ILE A 139 -0.02 17.15 -12.65
C ILE A 139 0.61 17.40 -11.28
N THR A 140 0.58 18.65 -10.82
CA THR A 140 1.17 19.04 -9.53
C THR A 140 0.30 18.57 -8.36
N LYS A 141 -1.03 18.59 -8.55
CA LYS A 141 -2.05 18.29 -7.55
C LYS A 141 -3.03 17.28 -8.11
N LEU A 142 -2.87 16.01 -7.74
CA LEU A 142 -3.71 14.91 -8.19
C LEU A 142 -4.92 14.76 -7.26
N GLN A 143 -6.11 15.12 -7.77
CA GLN A 143 -7.36 15.09 -6.99
C GLN A 143 -7.88 13.67 -6.78
N GLY A 144 -8.77 13.52 -5.78
CA GLY A 144 -9.47 12.26 -5.50
C GLY A 144 -8.66 11.23 -4.74
N ILE A 145 -7.45 11.56 -4.31
CA ILE A 145 -6.62 10.72 -3.44
C ILE A 145 -6.93 11.09 -1.98
N LEU A 146 -7.40 10.13 -1.18
CA LEU A 146 -7.73 10.33 0.23
C LEU A 146 -6.61 9.86 1.15
N ASP A 147 -5.88 8.81 0.73
CA ASP A 147 -4.88 8.17 1.56
C ASP A 147 -3.85 7.47 0.68
N VAL A 148 -2.60 7.54 1.05
CA VAL A 148 -1.47 6.89 0.38
C VAL A 148 -0.61 6.20 1.44
N GLY A 149 -0.25 4.94 1.23
CA GLY A 149 0.56 4.21 2.20
C GLY A 149 1.48 3.19 1.55
N ILE A 150 2.47 2.75 2.30
CA ILE A 150 3.35 1.63 1.97
C ILE A 150 3.01 0.46 2.89
N LEU A 151 2.87 -0.71 2.30
CA LEU A 151 2.66 -1.99 2.97
C LEU A 151 3.75 -2.97 2.55
N VAL A 152 4.44 -3.55 3.51
CA VAL A 152 5.49 -4.56 3.29
C VAL A 152 5.05 -5.87 3.91
N ASN A 153 5.00 -6.92 3.11
CA ASN A 153 4.63 -8.26 3.54
C ASN A 153 5.78 -9.25 3.28
N LYS A 154 5.82 -10.31 4.06
CA LYS A 154 6.61 -11.49 3.66
C LYS A 154 6.10 -12.02 2.32
N SER A 155 7.00 -12.35 1.41
CA SER A 155 6.60 -12.97 0.15
C SER A 155 6.21 -14.44 0.41
N HIS A 156 5.07 -14.86 -0.13
CA HIS A 156 4.57 -16.23 -0.05
C HIS A 156 4.77 -17.00 -1.37
N GLU A 157 5.40 -16.40 -2.37
CA GLU A 157 5.72 -17.12 -3.60
C GLU A 157 6.78 -18.18 -3.29
N LYS A 158 6.33 -19.46 -3.24
CA LYS A 158 7.23 -20.62 -3.24
C LYS A 158 7.92 -20.65 -4.60
N ILE A 159 9.25 -20.67 -4.58
CA ILE A 159 10.12 -21.02 -5.71
C ILE A 159 9.74 -22.39 -6.24
#